data_a4fbf48b3cd7634591693ea112a46ab3
#
_entry.id   a4fbf48b3cd7634591693ea112a46ab3
#
_cell.length_a   1.000
_cell.length_b   1.000
_cell.length_c   1.000
_cell.angle_alpha   90.00
_cell.angle_beta   90.00
_cell.angle_gamma   90.00
#
_symmetry.space_group_name_H-M   'P 1'
#
loop_
_entity.id
_entity.type
_entity.pdbx_description
1 polymer ?
#
loop_
_entity_poly.entity_id
_entity_poly.type
_entity_poly.pdbx_seq_one_letter_code
_entity_poly.pdbx_strand_id
1 'polypeptide(L)'
;YSMCEHHLLPFFGTVDVIYQPHSGCVAGLSKFNDVITVLSRKPQLQERLTREIADAIERDLSAEGVFVRLKATQLCMLMKGTLQQGSQVVTIESRGLLREAGSLRDEALAMLGGTNV
;
A
#
# COMPACT_ATOMS: atom_id res chain seq x y z
N TYR A 1 -6.86 -0.93 -9.71
CA TYR A 1 -6.19 0.17 -10.42
C TYR A 1 -6.69 1.52 -9.93
N SER A 2 -5.92 2.56 -10.21
CA SER A 2 -6.27 3.93 -9.89
C SER A 2 -5.84 4.83 -11.05
N MET A 3 -6.11 6.13 -10.92
CA MET A 3 -5.81 7.11 -11.96
C MET A 3 -4.82 8.13 -11.40
N CYS A 4 -3.68 8.30 -12.09
CA CYS A 4 -2.69 9.28 -11.68
C CYS A 4 -3.25 10.70 -11.79
N GLU A 5 -3.18 11.45 -10.71
CA GLU A 5 -3.74 12.79 -10.60
C GLU A 5 -3.11 13.77 -11.62
N HIS A 6 -1.80 13.64 -11.88
CA HIS A 6 -1.08 14.57 -12.73
C HIS A 6 -1.40 14.41 -14.22
N HIS A 7 -1.61 13.18 -14.67
CA HIS A 7 -1.70 12.89 -16.11
C HIS A 7 -3.01 12.23 -16.50
N LEU A 8 -3.85 11.88 -15.53
CA LEU A 8 -5.11 11.16 -15.71
C LEU A 8 -4.93 9.85 -16.48
N LEU A 9 -3.76 9.24 -16.34
CA LEU A 9 -3.48 7.92 -16.88
C LEU A 9 -3.50 6.90 -15.76
N PRO A 10 -3.98 5.68 -16.00
CA PRO A 10 -4.10 4.71 -14.93
C PRO A 10 -2.74 4.21 -14.43
N PHE A 11 -2.71 3.82 -13.19
CA PHE A 11 -1.69 2.94 -12.66
C PHE A 11 -2.39 1.75 -12.00
N PHE A 12 -1.75 0.60 -12.04
CA PHE A 12 -2.34 -0.64 -11.56
C PHE A 12 -1.26 -1.55 -11.01
N GLY A 13 -1.66 -2.41 -10.11
CA GLY A 13 -0.70 -3.31 -9.47
C GLY A 13 -1.33 -4.02 -8.30
N THR A 14 -0.53 -4.23 -7.27
CA THR A 14 -0.93 -4.98 -6.09
C THR A 14 -0.72 -4.17 -4.82
N VAL A 15 -1.53 -4.49 -3.82
CA VAL A 15 -1.44 -3.92 -2.49
C VAL A 15 -1.20 -5.05 -1.50
N ASP A 16 -0.14 -4.95 -0.72
CA ASP A 16 0.14 -5.88 0.37
C ASP A 16 -0.08 -5.15 1.68
N VAL A 17 -0.86 -5.73 2.57
CA VAL A 17 -1.17 -5.16 3.87
C VAL A 17 -0.82 -6.16 4.97
N ILE A 18 -0.04 -5.70 5.93
CA ILE A 18 0.22 -6.45 7.17
C ILE A 18 -0.16 -5.54 8.31
N TYR A 19 -0.90 -6.06 9.28
CA TYR A 19 -1.27 -5.28 10.45
C TYR A 19 -1.19 -6.11 11.71
N GLN A 20 -0.91 -5.43 12.82
CA GLN A 20 -0.91 -6.04 14.15
C GLN A 20 -2.21 -5.61 14.82
N PRO A 21 -3.15 -6.54 15.02
CA PRO A 21 -4.44 -6.20 15.62
C PRO A 21 -4.30 -5.80 17.09
N HIS A 22 -5.22 -4.95 17.53
CA HIS A 22 -5.32 -4.57 18.94
C HIS A 22 -6.42 -5.39 19.59
N SER A 23 -6.08 -6.14 20.66
CA SER A 23 -7.05 -6.83 21.54
C SER A 23 -8.16 -7.62 20.79
N GLY A 24 -7.78 -8.33 19.74
CA GLY A 24 -8.72 -9.20 19.03
C GLY A 24 -9.59 -8.51 17.99
N CYS A 25 -9.35 -7.23 17.68
CA CYS A 25 -10.03 -6.54 16.59
C CYS A 25 -9.47 -7.01 15.25
N VAL A 26 -10.19 -7.92 14.59
CA VAL A 26 -9.79 -8.46 13.30
C VAL A 26 -10.83 -8.09 12.26
N ALA A 27 -10.39 -7.54 11.13
CA ALA A 27 -11.27 -7.22 10.02
C ALA A 27 -11.38 -8.39 9.05
N GLY A 28 -12.54 -8.53 8.44
CA GLY A 28 -12.70 -9.45 7.34
C GLY A 28 -12.00 -8.95 6.08
N LEU A 29 -11.66 -9.87 5.19
CA LEU A 29 -10.96 -9.54 3.93
C LEU A 29 -11.74 -8.54 3.07
N SER A 30 -13.07 -8.67 3.02
CA SER A 30 -13.90 -7.77 2.23
C SER A 30 -13.79 -6.32 2.67
N LYS A 31 -13.56 -6.07 3.95
CA LYS A 31 -13.41 -4.72 4.47
C LYS A 31 -12.16 -4.03 3.92
N PHE A 32 -11.05 -4.76 3.83
CA PHE A 32 -9.83 -4.23 3.22
C PHE A 32 -10.06 -3.91 1.73
N ASN A 33 -10.72 -4.81 1.02
CA ASN A 33 -11.02 -4.58 -0.39
C ASN A 33 -11.90 -3.34 -0.58
N ASP A 34 -12.88 -3.14 0.29
CA ASP A 34 -13.77 -1.98 0.22
C ASP A 34 -13.00 -0.68 0.41
N VAL A 35 -12.14 -0.63 1.42
CA VAL A 35 -11.32 0.56 1.70
C VAL A 35 -10.41 0.88 0.53
N ILE A 36 -9.71 -0.12 0.02
CA ILE A 36 -8.79 0.07 -1.10
C ILE A 36 -9.53 0.52 -2.35
N THR A 37 -10.68 -0.09 -2.63
CA THR A 37 -11.50 0.26 -3.79
C THR A 37 -11.98 1.71 -3.71
N VAL A 38 -12.49 2.13 -2.56
CA VAL A 38 -12.97 3.51 -2.38
C VAL A 38 -11.84 4.51 -2.58
N LEU A 39 -10.69 4.27 -1.94
CA LEU A 39 -9.57 5.20 -2.00
C LEU A 39 -8.93 5.27 -3.39
N SER A 40 -8.97 4.16 -4.15
CA SER A 40 -8.36 4.12 -5.48
C SER A 40 -9.24 4.67 -6.59
N ARG A 41 -10.52 4.90 -6.33
CA ARG A 41 -11.48 5.35 -7.36
C ARG A 41 -11.41 6.83 -7.70
N LYS A 42 -10.70 7.62 -6.93
CA LYS A 42 -10.50 9.05 -7.22
C LYS A 42 -9.13 9.25 -7.85
N PRO A 43 -8.87 10.39 -8.51
CA PRO A 43 -7.52 10.70 -8.97
C PRO A 43 -6.55 10.67 -7.80
N GLN A 44 -5.43 9.95 -7.96
CA GLN A 44 -4.51 9.67 -6.87
C GLN A 44 -3.05 9.86 -7.28
N LEU A 45 -2.21 10.00 -6.29
CA LEU A 45 -0.78 9.74 -6.38
C LEU A 45 -0.51 8.44 -5.64
N GLN A 46 0.41 7.64 -6.15
CA GLN A 46 0.68 6.33 -5.53
C GLN A 46 1.11 6.49 -4.06
N GLU A 47 1.95 7.46 -3.75
CA GLU A 47 2.41 7.74 -2.39
C GLU A 47 1.25 8.13 -1.48
N ARG A 48 0.35 8.97 -1.97
CA ARG A 48 -0.83 9.38 -1.20
C ARG A 48 -1.78 8.21 -0.99
N LEU A 49 -2.01 7.39 -2.00
CA LEU A 49 -2.87 6.21 -1.88
C LEU A 49 -2.33 5.26 -0.81
N THR A 50 -1.03 4.98 -0.84
CA THR A 50 -0.38 4.13 0.17
C THR A 50 -0.59 4.68 1.57
N ARG A 51 -0.38 5.98 1.75
CA ARG A 51 -0.57 6.65 3.04
C ARG A 51 -2.01 6.60 3.50
N GLU A 52 -2.96 6.88 2.60
CA GLU A 52 -4.38 6.88 2.95
C GLU A 52 -4.87 5.48 3.34
N ILE A 53 -4.38 4.44 2.68
CA ILE A 53 -4.70 3.06 3.07
C ILE A 53 -4.17 2.76 4.46
N ALA A 54 -2.93 3.12 4.75
CA ALA A 54 -2.35 2.92 6.08
C ALA A 54 -3.12 3.68 7.16
N ASP A 55 -3.47 4.94 6.89
CA ASP A 55 -4.24 5.76 7.83
C ASP A 55 -5.61 5.16 8.11
N ALA A 56 -6.30 4.69 7.07
CA ALA A 56 -7.62 4.09 7.22
C ALA A 56 -7.57 2.83 8.06
N ILE A 57 -6.60 1.97 7.82
CA ILE A 57 -6.46 0.71 8.58
C ILE A 57 -6.11 1.01 10.03
N GLU A 58 -5.18 1.91 10.27
CA GLU A 58 -4.79 2.28 11.63
C GLU A 58 -5.97 2.84 12.41
N ARG A 59 -6.73 3.75 11.79
CA ARG A 59 -7.86 4.41 12.43
C ARG A 59 -9.02 3.46 12.67
N ASP A 60 -9.43 2.73 11.64
CA ASP A 60 -10.66 1.92 11.69
C ASP A 60 -10.50 0.67 12.53
N LEU A 61 -9.32 0.10 12.59
CA LEU A 61 -9.05 -1.12 13.35
C LEU A 61 -8.31 -0.85 14.66
N SER A 62 -7.95 0.40 14.93
CA SER A 62 -7.10 0.76 16.06
C SER A 62 -5.86 -0.15 16.11
N ALA A 63 -5.29 -0.43 14.96
CA ALA A 63 -4.18 -1.36 14.84
C ALA A 63 -2.94 -0.84 15.56
N GLU A 64 -2.23 -1.74 16.23
CA GLU A 64 -0.98 -1.40 16.90
C GLU A 64 0.17 -1.21 15.93
N GLY A 65 0.08 -1.80 14.75
CA GLY A 65 1.05 -1.63 13.69
C GLY A 65 0.43 -1.89 12.34
N VAL A 66 0.86 -1.14 11.34
CA VAL A 66 0.39 -1.28 9.96
C VAL A 66 1.58 -1.17 9.02
N PHE A 67 1.61 -2.04 8.02
CA PHE A 67 2.57 -1.99 6.93
C PHE A 67 1.83 -2.17 5.62
N VAL A 68 1.95 -1.19 4.73
CA VAL A 68 1.31 -1.22 3.42
C VAL A 68 2.37 -1.05 2.35
N ARG A 69 2.33 -1.92 1.35
CA ARG A 69 3.22 -1.84 0.19
C ARG A 69 2.37 -1.87 -1.08
N LEU A 70 2.54 -0.86 -1.92
CA LEU A 70 2.00 -0.84 -3.26
C LEU A 70 3.11 -1.11 -4.28
N LYS A 71 2.85 -2.04 -5.18
CA LYS A 71 3.65 -2.24 -6.38
C LYS A 71 2.78 -1.96 -7.57
N ALA A 72 3.13 -0.96 -8.36
CA ALA A 72 2.28 -0.55 -9.47
C ALA A 72 3.06 -0.18 -10.71
N THR A 73 2.43 -0.43 -11.85
CA THR A 73 2.89 0.03 -13.14
C THR A 73 2.19 1.37 -13.44
N GLN A 74 2.98 2.41 -13.65
CA GLN A 74 2.49 3.75 -13.95
C GLN A 74 2.51 3.96 -15.46
N LEU A 75 1.34 3.97 -16.08
CA LEU A 75 1.27 4.14 -17.55
C LEU A 75 1.84 5.47 -18.01
N CYS A 76 1.67 6.54 -17.22
CA CYS A 76 2.22 7.83 -17.56
C CYS A 76 3.75 7.79 -17.68
N MET A 77 4.41 7.01 -16.86
CA MET A 77 5.88 6.86 -16.90
C MET A 77 6.32 5.99 -18.07
N LEU A 78 5.57 4.92 -18.36
CA LEU A 78 5.85 4.07 -19.51
C LEU A 78 5.68 4.81 -20.83
N MET A 79 4.61 5.57 -20.96
CA MET A 79 4.32 6.31 -22.17
C MET A 79 5.31 7.43 -22.44
N LYS A 80 5.92 7.97 -21.40
CA LYS A 80 6.97 8.98 -21.51
C LYS A 80 8.37 8.40 -21.68
N GLY A 81 8.50 7.08 -21.60
CA GLY A 81 9.79 6.42 -21.67
C GLY A 81 10.68 6.60 -20.46
N THR A 82 10.12 7.07 -19.33
CA THR A 82 10.89 7.24 -18.09
C THR A 82 11.15 5.95 -17.34
N LEU A 83 10.33 4.93 -17.60
CA LEU A 83 10.53 3.59 -17.04
C LEU A 83 10.62 2.58 -18.18
N GLN A 84 11.43 1.55 -17.98
CA GLN A 84 11.47 0.42 -18.89
C GLN A 84 10.19 -0.40 -18.74
N GLN A 85 9.78 -1.02 -19.83
CA GLN A 85 8.63 -1.91 -19.83
C GLN A 85 8.84 -3.02 -18.79
N GLY A 86 7.83 -3.29 -17.99
CA GLY A 86 7.91 -4.28 -16.92
C GLY A 86 8.40 -3.75 -15.59
N SER A 87 8.90 -2.52 -15.55
CA SER A 87 9.30 -1.89 -14.30
C SER A 87 8.09 -1.46 -13.48
N GLN A 88 8.24 -1.51 -12.16
CA GLN A 88 7.19 -1.13 -11.24
C GLN A 88 7.71 -0.11 -10.22
N VAL A 89 6.81 0.76 -9.80
CA VAL A 89 7.08 1.69 -8.70
C VAL A 89 6.58 1.04 -7.41
N VAL A 90 7.42 1.06 -6.38
CA VAL A 90 7.08 0.51 -5.07
C VAL A 90 6.99 1.65 -4.08
N THR A 91 5.88 1.73 -3.37
CA THR A 91 5.70 2.68 -2.29
C THR A 91 5.31 1.96 -1.01
N ILE A 92 5.82 2.42 0.11
CA ILE A 92 5.65 1.78 1.42
C ILE A 92 5.24 2.82 2.43
N GLU A 93 4.33 2.41 3.30
CA GLU A 93 3.94 3.19 4.46
C GLU A 93 3.84 2.26 5.66
N SER A 94 4.39 2.67 6.79
CA SER A 94 4.34 1.87 8.01
C SER A 94 3.95 2.74 9.19
N ARG A 95 3.24 2.14 10.15
CA ARG A 95 2.72 2.80 11.34
C ARG A 95 2.95 1.95 12.57
N GLY A 96 3.09 2.60 13.73
CA GLY A 96 3.14 1.94 15.03
C GLY A 96 4.30 0.96 15.13
N LEU A 97 4.01 -0.23 15.63
CA LEU A 97 5.03 -1.26 15.88
C LEU A 97 5.76 -1.73 14.61
N LEU A 98 5.14 -1.60 13.46
CA LEU A 98 5.75 -2.01 12.19
C LEU A 98 6.57 -0.90 11.55
N ARG A 99 6.54 0.29 12.12
CA ARG A 99 7.35 1.41 11.66
C ARG A 99 8.77 1.37 12.19
N GLU A 100 8.93 0.90 13.41
CA GLU A 100 10.23 0.86 14.06
C GLU A 100 11.02 -0.39 13.65
N ALA A 101 12.32 -0.26 13.53
CA ALA A 101 13.19 -1.39 13.28
C ALA A 101 13.09 -2.37 14.44
N GLY A 102 12.94 -3.66 14.14
CA GLY A 102 12.83 -4.70 15.15
C GLY A 102 12.35 -6.01 14.55
N SER A 103 12.19 -7.02 15.40
CA SER A 103 11.84 -8.36 14.95
C SER A 103 10.47 -8.42 14.26
N LEU A 104 9.50 -7.62 14.72
CA LEU A 104 8.17 -7.62 14.14
C LEU A 104 8.19 -7.07 12.71
N ARG A 105 8.94 -5.99 12.49
CA ARG A 105 9.10 -5.44 11.15
C ARG A 105 9.87 -6.40 10.24
N ASP A 106 10.91 -7.02 10.74
CA ASP A 106 11.70 -7.99 9.99
C ASP A 106 10.85 -9.20 9.60
N GLU A 107 10.00 -9.68 10.50
CA GLU A 107 9.08 -10.76 10.23
C GLU A 107 8.06 -10.38 9.14
N ALA A 108 7.52 -9.16 9.19
CA ALA A 108 6.60 -8.66 8.18
C ALA A 108 7.26 -8.60 6.81
N LEU A 109 8.48 -8.08 6.74
CA LEU A 109 9.23 -8.01 5.49
C LEU A 109 9.52 -9.39 4.93
N ALA A 110 9.83 -10.37 5.79
CA ALA A 110 10.04 -11.74 5.38
C ALA A 110 8.78 -12.36 4.77
N MET A 111 7.62 -12.08 5.33
CA MET A 111 6.35 -12.57 4.80
C MET A 111 6.05 -12.01 3.41
N LEU A 112 6.54 -10.83 3.09
CA LEU A 112 6.36 -10.19 1.78
C LEU A 112 7.46 -10.56 0.78
N GLY A 113 8.32 -11.52 1.12
CA GLY A 113 9.45 -11.87 0.26
C GLY A 113 10.68 -11.01 0.50
N GLY A 114 10.71 -10.28 1.61
CA GLY A 114 11.89 -9.66 2.19
C GLY A 114 12.46 -8.46 1.46
N THR A 115 13.45 -8.71 0.65
CA THR A 115 14.39 -7.67 0.20
C THR A 115 13.95 -6.85 -0.99
N ASN A 116 12.80 -7.11 -1.58
CA ASN A 116 12.33 -6.44 -2.80
C ASN A 116 11.48 -5.20 -2.50
N VAL A 117 11.87 -4.47 -1.51
CA VAL A 117 11.10 -3.32 -1.06
C VAL A 117 11.82 -2.04 -1.38
#